data_07fb930e4327f5a0fa70368ec42b3e66
#
_entry.id   07fb930e4327f5a0fa70368ec42b3e66
#
_cell.length_a   1.000
_cell.length_b   1.000
_cell.length_c   1.000
_cell.angle_alpha   90.00
_cell.angle_beta   90.00
_cell.angle_gamma   90.00
#
_symmetry.space_group_name_H-M   'P 1'
#
loop_
_entity.id
_entity.type
_entity.pdbx_description
1 polymer ?
#
loop_
_entity_poly.entity_id
_entity_poly.type
_entity_poly.pdbx_seq_one_letter_code
_entity_poly.pdbx_strand_id
1 'polypeptide(L)'
;DERKNTKHMNKLLKWSNYFSDHNIFIASWLQNLEIYQTEKPSNIILNGADRDIFKSYSNKIWDSKNKLKLVTHHWSPNLMKGFDIYKSLDELLINNEFTRNIEFTYIGNLPKNFYFQKTRHIKPLDGINLAKELSKHHVYISASINEPAGMHHIEGALCGLPLIYRNSGALPEYCE
;
A
#
# COMPACT_ATOMS: atom_id res chain seq x y z
N ASP A 1 9.22 1.04 13.36
CA ASP A 1 9.32 2.37 12.76
C ASP A 1 10.79 2.69 12.45
N GLU A 2 11.08 3.09 11.24
CA GLU A 2 12.45 3.43 10.80
C GLU A 2 12.93 4.81 11.28
N ARG A 3 12.06 5.59 11.92
CA ARG A 3 12.39 6.91 12.41
C ARG A 3 13.33 6.85 13.61
N LYS A 4 14.39 7.64 13.58
CA LYS A 4 15.43 7.66 14.63
C LYS A 4 14.96 8.17 16.00
N ASN A 5 13.80 8.84 16.09
CA ASN A 5 13.35 9.50 17.32
C ASN A 5 11.90 9.15 17.68
N THR A 6 11.58 7.84 17.69
CA THR A 6 10.23 7.35 18.02
C THR A 6 9.77 7.73 19.42
N LYS A 7 10.66 7.75 20.42
CA LYS A 7 10.32 8.14 21.80
C LYS A 7 9.77 9.57 21.87
N HIS A 8 10.41 10.51 21.18
CA HIS A 8 9.95 11.89 21.14
C HIS A 8 8.59 12.02 20.43
N MET A 9 8.44 11.37 19.28
CA MET A 9 7.19 11.37 18.52
C MET A 9 6.05 10.75 19.33
N ASN A 10 6.30 9.62 20.00
CA ASN A 10 5.30 8.97 20.86
C ASN A 10 4.90 9.86 22.04
N LYS A 11 5.83 10.63 22.61
CA LYS A 11 5.52 11.61 23.66
C LYS A 11 4.60 12.71 23.14
N LEU A 12 4.84 13.25 21.95
CA LEU A 12 4.00 14.25 21.31
C LEU A 12 2.60 13.71 21.02
N LEU A 13 2.51 12.49 20.50
CA LEU A 13 1.24 11.81 20.25
C LEU A 13 0.44 11.58 21.55
N LYS A 14 1.11 11.15 22.63
CA LYS A 14 0.47 11.01 23.95
C LYS A 14 -0.06 12.35 24.47
N TRP A 15 0.68 13.42 24.30
CA TRP A 15 0.23 14.74 24.71
C TRP A 15 -0.95 15.25 23.84
N SER A 16 -0.85 15.08 22.54
CA SER A 16 -1.95 15.41 21.64
C SER A 16 -3.24 14.67 22.02
N ASN A 17 -3.12 13.37 22.29
CA ASN A 17 -4.25 12.58 22.77
C ASN A 17 -4.76 13.03 24.15
N TYR A 18 -3.86 13.39 25.06
CA TYR A 18 -4.25 13.87 26.40
C TYR A 18 -5.10 15.15 26.33
N PHE A 19 -4.76 16.08 25.45
CA PHE A 19 -5.47 17.37 25.30
C PHE A 19 -6.67 17.31 24.34
N SER A 20 -6.88 16.20 23.61
CA SER A 20 -8.06 16.04 22.77
C SER A 20 -9.30 15.72 23.57
N ASP A 21 -10.46 16.22 23.20
CA ASP A 21 -11.76 15.83 23.77
C ASP A 21 -12.33 14.59 23.10
N HIS A 22 -11.97 14.37 21.83
CA HIS A 22 -12.44 13.27 21.01
C HIS A 22 -11.35 12.85 20.04
N ASN A 23 -11.21 11.53 19.81
CA ASN A 23 -10.24 10.98 18.85
C ASN A 23 -10.95 10.42 17.61
N ILE A 24 -10.37 10.65 16.45
CA ILE A 24 -10.78 9.99 15.19
C ILE A 24 -9.61 9.14 14.72
N PHE A 25 -9.87 7.85 14.56
CA PHE A 25 -8.90 6.90 14.02
C PHE A 25 -9.28 6.53 12.59
N ILE A 26 -8.27 6.34 11.75
CA ILE A 26 -8.43 5.94 10.34
C ILE A 26 -8.38 4.42 10.15
N ALA A 27 -8.20 3.66 11.22
CA ALA A 27 -8.28 2.22 11.27
C ALA A 27 -8.42 1.74 12.72
N SER A 28 -9.08 0.62 12.95
CA SER A 28 -9.37 0.08 14.28
C SER A 28 -8.12 -0.31 15.07
N TRP A 29 -7.11 -0.89 14.39
CA TRP A 29 -5.88 -1.32 15.04
C TRP A 29 -5.08 -0.18 15.67
N LEU A 30 -5.23 1.06 15.16
CA LEU A 30 -4.57 2.25 15.70
C LEU A 30 -5.12 2.61 17.09
N GLN A 31 -6.39 2.35 17.33
CA GLN A 31 -7.04 2.61 18.63
C GLN A 31 -6.38 1.79 19.76
N ASN A 32 -5.86 0.60 19.42
CA ASN A 32 -5.26 -0.32 20.39
C ASN A 32 -3.78 -0.03 20.67
N LEU A 33 -3.20 1.02 20.10
CA LEU A 33 -1.83 1.40 20.39
C LEU A 33 -1.72 2.04 21.78
N GLU A 34 -0.76 1.59 22.59
CA GLU A 34 -0.50 2.09 23.95
C GLU A 34 -0.29 3.60 24.08
N ILE A 35 -0.05 4.29 22.97
CA ILE A 35 0.12 5.74 22.94
C ILE A 35 -1.21 6.48 23.08
N TYR A 36 -2.34 5.81 22.87
CA TYR A 36 -3.67 6.41 22.97
C TYR A 36 -4.38 6.01 24.27
N GLN A 37 -5.21 6.92 24.79
CA GLN A 37 -6.07 6.65 25.94
C GLN A 37 -7.38 6.04 25.44
N THR A 38 -7.62 4.78 25.77
CA THR A 38 -8.79 4.02 25.31
C THR A 38 -10.10 4.52 25.94
N GLU A 39 -10.02 5.24 27.07
CA GLU A 39 -11.20 5.76 27.79
C GLU A 39 -11.81 7.01 27.15
N LYS A 40 -11.08 7.66 26.24
CA LYS A 40 -11.58 8.86 25.57
C LYS A 40 -12.59 8.51 24.47
N PRO A 41 -13.64 9.33 24.29
CA PRO A 41 -14.55 9.16 23.17
C PRO A 41 -13.82 9.09 21.86
N SER A 42 -14.13 8.11 21.03
CA SER A 42 -13.47 7.96 19.73
C SER A 42 -14.40 7.34 18.68
N ASN A 43 -14.12 7.65 17.43
CA ASN A 43 -14.73 7.03 16.26
C ASN A 43 -13.66 6.53 15.30
N ILE A 44 -14.02 5.51 14.53
CA ILE A 44 -13.22 5.03 13.42
C ILE A 44 -13.88 5.51 12.14
N ILE A 45 -13.13 6.28 11.34
CA ILE A 45 -13.56 6.78 10.02
C ILE A 45 -12.48 6.35 9.03
N LEU A 46 -12.81 5.35 8.23
CA LEU A 46 -11.88 4.79 7.25
C LEU A 46 -11.59 5.82 6.14
N ASN A 47 -10.36 5.81 5.64
CA ASN A 47 -9.98 6.59 4.47
C ASN A 47 -10.67 6.06 3.21
N GLY A 48 -10.84 6.94 2.23
CA GLY A 48 -11.30 6.60 0.90
C GLY A 48 -10.40 7.19 -0.18
N ALA A 49 -10.61 6.79 -1.42
CA ALA A 49 -9.99 7.40 -2.58
C ALA A 49 -11.06 7.96 -3.52
N ASP A 50 -10.66 8.94 -4.36
CA ASP A 50 -11.57 9.60 -5.29
C ASP A 50 -11.98 8.64 -6.41
N ARG A 51 -13.25 8.21 -6.39
CA ARG A 51 -13.83 7.30 -7.38
C ARG A 51 -14.04 7.90 -8.77
N ASP A 52 -13.98 9.21 -8.90
CA ASP A 52 -14.07 9.86 -10.21
C ASP A 52 -12.71 9.80 -10.93
N ILE A 53 -11.62 9.76 -10.18
CA ILE A 53 -10.26 9.59 -10.67
C ILE A 53 -9.90 8.11 -10.78
N PHE A 54 -10.04 7.37 -9.66
CA PHE A 54 -9.69 5.95 -9.58
C PHE A 54 -10.88 5.09 -9.98
N LYS A 55 -10.86 4.63 -11.19
CA LYS A 55 -11.85 3.72 -11.79
C LYS A 55 -11.17 2.85 -12.84
N SER A 56 -11.79 1.78 -13.24
CA SER A 56 -11.25 0.95 -14.32
C SER A 56 -11.30 1.72 -15.65
N TYR A 57 -10.12 1.98 -16.22
CA TYR A 57 -9.94 2.53 -17.56
C TYR A 57 -9.71 1.46 -18.62
N SER A 58 -9.71 0.19 -18.22
CA SER A 58 -9.48 -0.95 -19.09
C SER A 58 -10.31 -2.12 -18.60
N ASN A 59 -11.11 -2.71 -19.48
CA ASN A 59 -11.90 -3.92 -19.17
C ASN A 59 -11.08 -5.21 -19.38
N LYS A 60 -9.77 -5.14 -19.19
CA LYS A 60 -8.91 -6.30 -19.41
C LYS A 60 -9.00 -7.27 -18.23
N ILE A 61 -9.81 -8.30 -18.42
CA ILE A 61 -9.75 -9.51 -17.60
C ILE A 61 -8.54 -10.32 -18.10
N TRP A 62 -7.77 -10.89 -17.16
CA TRP A 62 -6.68 -11.78 -17.52
C TRP A 62 -7.23 -13.02 -18.25
N ASP A 63 -6.69 -13.28 -19.43
CA ASP A 63 -7.14 -14.34 -20.35
C ASP A 63 -6.44 -15.70 -20.11
N SER A 64 -5.61 -15.82 -19.09
CA SER A 64 -4.80 -17.00 -18.75
C SER A 64 -3.77 -17.41 -19.84
N LYS A 65 -3.68 -16.67 -20.95
CA LYS A 65 -2.75 -16.96 -22.05
C LYS A 65 -1.54 -16.01 -22.04
N ASN A 66 -1.78 -14.78 -21.65
CA ASN A 66 -0.74 -13.77 -21.52
C ASN A 66 -0.19 -13.72 -20.09
N LYS A 67 0.95 -13.05 -19.90
CA LYS A 67 1.52 -12.88 -18.55
C LYS A 67 0.52 -12.24 -17.60
N LEU A 68 0.44 -12.77 -16.39
CA LEU A 68 -0.26 -12.13 -15.29
C LEU A 68 0.52 -10.89 -14.86
N LYS A 69 -0.12 -9.72 -14.95
CA LYS A 69 0.50 -8.43 -14.64
C LYS A 69 0.17 -8.01 -13.21
N LEU A 70 1.16 -8.03 -12.38
CA LEU A 70 1.10 -7.59 -10.99
C LEU A 70 1.56 -6.13 -10.89
N VAL A 71 0.94 -5.34 -10.00
CA VAL A 71 1.34 -3.95 -9.76
C VAL A 71 1.25 -3.59 -8.28
N THR A 72 2.12 -2.69 -7.87
CA THR A 72 2.01 -1.95 -6.62
C THR A 72 2.44 -0.51 -6.83
N HIS A 73 2.02 0.39 -5.94
CA HIS A 73 2.53 1.76 -5.95
C HIS A 73 2.69 2.32 -4.55
N HIS A 74 3.75 3.11 -4.34
CA HIS A 74 3.99 3.80 -3.09
C HIS A 74 4.72 5.13 -3.33
N TRP A 75 4.24 6.20 -2.70
CA TRP A 75 4.92 7.47 -2.72
C TRP A 75 6.20 7.43 -1.86
N SER A 76 6.09 6.84 -0.66
CA SER A 76 7.20 6.78 0.28
C SER A 76 8.19 5.67 -0.06
N PRO A 77 9.53 5.95 -0.05
CA PRO A 77 10.56 4.95 -0.21
C PRO A 77 10.88 4.19 1.09
N ASN A 78 10.01 4.25 2.12
CA ASN A 78 10.22 3.60 3.40
C ASN A 78 10.17 2.06 3.23
N LEU A 79 11.14 1.34 3.82
CA LEU A 79 11.24 -0.12 3.74
C LEU A 79 9.99 -0.84 4.27
N MET A 80 9.29 -0.22 5.23
CA MET A 80 8.01 -0.73 5.74
C MET A 80 6.89 -0.80 4.68
N LYS A 81 7.10 -0.24 3.48
CA LYS A 81 6.16 -0.38 2.36
C LYS A 81 6.21 -1.77 1.69
N GLY A 82 6.98 -2.72 2.25
CA GLY A 82 7.02 -4.11 1.80
C GLY A 82 8.13 -4.41 0.81
N PHE A 83 9.20 -3.64 0.83
CA PHE A 83 10.35 -3.84 -0.07
C PHE A 83 11.06 -5.19 0.12
N ASP A 84 10.89 -5.84 1.28
CA ASP A 84 11.30 -7.22 1.52
C ASP A 84 10.62 -8.19 0.54
N ILE A 85 9.31 -8.11 0.42
CA ILE A 85 8.51 -8.95 -0.48
C ILE A 85 8.73 -8.55 -1.95
N TYR A 86 8.78 -7.24 -2.26
CA TYR A 86 8.99 -6.79 -3.64
C TYR A 86 10.36 -7.20 -4.16
N LYS A 87 11.39 -7.23 -3.30
CA LYS A 87 12.71 -7.74 -3.65
C LYS A 87 12.67 -9.26 -3.90
N SER A 88 12.03 -10.02 -3.02
CA SER A 88 11.88 -11.47 -3.20
C SER A 88 11.12 -11.79 -4.50
N LEU A 89 10.06 -11.01 -4.82
CA LEU A 89 9.34 -11.17 -6.09
C LEU A 89 10.23 -10.85 -7.29
N ASP A 90 11.04 -9.80 -7.23
CA ASP A 90 12.00 -9.46 -8.28
C ASP A 90 13.04 -10.56 -8.49
N GLU A 91 13.54 -11.17 -7.39
CA GLU A 91 14.46 -12.30 -7.44
C GLU A 91 13.81 -13.55 -8.07
N LEU A 92 12.55 -13.85 -7.77
CA LEU A 92 11.80 -14.93 -8.41
C LEU A 92 11.65 -14.70 -9.91
N LEU A 93 11.51 -13.46 -10.36
CA LEU A 93 11.42 -13.11 -11.79
C LEU A 93 12.74 -13.30 -12.55
N ILE A 94 13.86 -13.55 -11.88
CA ILE A 94 15.10 -13.97 -12.54
C ILE A 94 14.97 -15.37 -13.12
N ASN A 95 14.16 -16.24 -12.50
CA ASN A 95 13.87 -17.57 -13.00
C ASN A 95 12.98 -17.49 -14.25
N ASN A 96 13.42 -18.13 -15.34
CA ASN A 96 12.73 -18.10 -16.63
C ASN A 96 11.30 -18.66 -16.59
N GLU A 97 11.01 -19.59 -15.71
CA GLU A 97 9.66 -20.15 -15.54
C GLU A 97 8.68 -19.08 -15.05
N PHE A 98 9.04 -18.36 -13.99
CA PHE A 98 8.22 -17.27 -13.47
C PHE A 98 8.12 -16.10 -14.45
N THR A 99 9.21 -15.70 -15.07
CA THR A 99 9.23 -14.58 -16.04
C THR A 99 8.38 -14.86 -17.29
N ARG A 100 8.15 -16.12 -17.65
CA ARG A 100 7.25 -16.46 -18.77
C ARG A 100 5.80 -16.18 -18.45
N ASN A 101 5.40 -16.32 -17.18
CA ASN A 101 4.01 -16.30 -16.74
C ASN A 101 3.61 -15.02 -15.98
N ILE A 102 4.57 -14.32 -15.38
CA ILE A 102 4.33 -13.18 -14.50
C ILE A 102 5.16 -11.97 -14.93
N GLU A 103 4.58 -10.80 -14.77
CA GLU A 103 5.22 -9.50 -14.90
C GLU A 103 4.89 -8.68 -13.66
N PHE A 104 5.86 -8.00 -13.07
CA PHE A 104 5.65 -7.13 -11.93
C PHE A 104 6.07 -5.70 -12.23
N THR A 105 5.23 -4.74 -11.88
CA THR A 105 5.47 -3.31 -12.02
C THR A 105 5.41 -2.65 -10.64
N TYR A 106 6.44 -1.91 -10.30
CA TYR A 106 6.48 -1.04 -9.12
C TYR A 106 6.41 0.42 -9.57
N ILE A 107 5.45 1.19 -9.05
CA ILE A 107 5.27 2.61 -9.33
C ILE A 107 5.58 3.39 -8.05
N GLY A 108 6.61 4.24 -8.06
CA GLY A 108 6.93 5.04 -6.89
C GLY A 108 8.41 5.30 -6.67
N ASN A 109 8.73 5.85 -5.49
CA ASN A 109 10.10 6.10 -5.09
C ASN A 109 10.74 4.84 -4.51
N LEU A 110 12.03 4.64 -4.77
CA LEU A 110 12.81 3.53 -4.23
C LEU A 110 13.63 3.99 -3.02
N PRO A 111 13.88 3.08 -2.05
CA PRO A 111 14.84 3.32 -0.98
C PRO A 111 16.24 3.63 -1.54
N LYS A 112 17.04 4.34 -0.76
CA LYS A 112 18.44 4.58 -1.13
C LYS A 112 19.18 3.26 -1.33
N ASN A 113 19.93 3.16 -2.43
CA ASN A 113 20.69 1.97 -2.82
C ASN A 113 19.83 0.71 -3.10
N PHE A 114 18.52 0.89 -3.32
CA PHE A 114 17.64 -0.18 -3.77
C PHE A 114 17.41 -0.10 -5.28
N TYR A 115 17.45 -1.23 -5.95
CA TYR A 115 17.13 -1.35 -7.38
C TYR A 115 16.49 -2.71 -7.67
N PHE A 116 15.66 -2.74 -8.68
CA PHE A 116 15.11 -3.98 -9.22
C PHE A 116 15.94 -4.47 -10.41
N GLN A 117 15.97 -5.77 -10.63
CA GLN A 117 16.67 -6.41 -11.76
C GLN A 117 15.72 -6.76 -12.91
N LYS A 118 14.52 -7.19 -12.61
CA LYS A 118 13.49 -7.67 -13.56
C LYS A 118 12.18 -6.92 -13.46
N THR A 119 11.85 -6.38 -12.30
CA THR A 119 10.65 -5.59 -12.07
C THR A 119 10.68 -4.30 -12.86
N ARG A 120 9.61 -4.00 -13.58
CA ARG A 120 9.44 -2.71 -14.25
C ARG A 120 9.25 -1.61 -13.22
N HIS A 121 10.21 -0.71 -13.12
CA HIS A 121 10.10 0.46 -12.24
C HIS A 121 9.59 1.69 -13.00
N ILE A 122 8.55 2.31 -12.48
CA ILE A 122 7.99 3.57 -12.97
C ILE A 122 8.14 4.61 -11.85
N LYS A 123 8.58 5.82 -12.19
CA LYS A 123 8.63 6.95 -11.27
C LYS A 123 7.22 7.23 -10.71
N PRO A 124 7.11 7.92 -9.54
CA PRO A 124 5.81 8.24 -8.96
C PRO A 124 4.86 8.87 -9.97
N LEU A 125 3.64 8.36 -9.99
CA LEU A 125 2.50 8.88 -10.73
C LEU A 125 1.41 9.27 -9.73
N ASP A 126 0.53 10.17 -10.12
CA ASP A 126 -0.62 10.60 -9.33
C ASP A 126 -1.88 10.73 -10.19
N GLY A 127 -3.01 10.89 -9.51
CA GLY A 127 -4.29 11.17 -10.12
C GLY A 127 -4.63 10.23 -11.27
N ILE A 128 -5.13 10.81 -12.35
CA ILE A 128 -5.60 10.07 -13.54
C ILE A 128 -4.48 9.28 -14.25
N ASN A 129 -3.23 9.76 -14.17
CA ASN A 129 -2.09 9.08 -14.78
C ASN A 129 -1.78 7.78 -14.05
N LEU A 130 -1.83 7.80 -12.70
CA LEU A 130 -1.71 6.62 -11.87
C LEU A 130 -2.86 5.65 -12.14
N ALA A 131 -4.10 6.11 -12.11
CA ALA A 131 -5.27 5.28 -12.35
C ALA A 131 -5.24 4.58 -13.72
N LYS A 132 -4.85 5.30 -14.77
CA LYS A 132 -4.66 4.72 -16.11
C LYS A 132 -3.55 3.68 -16.16
N GLU A 133 -2.45 3.89 -15.42
CA GLU A 133 -1.37 2.90 -15.38
C GLU A 133 -1.79 1.67 -14.58
N LEU A 134 -2.43 1.83 -13.41
CA LEU A 134 -2.98 0.72 -12.62
C LEU A 134 -3.92 -0.15 -13.46
N SER A 135 -4.83 0.46 -14.21
CA SER A 135 -5.82 -0.23 -15.04
C SER A 135 -5.23 -1.09 -16.17
N LYS A 136 -3.92 -1.04 -16.42
CA LYS A 136 -3.23 -1.91 -17.40
C LYS A 136 -2.83 -3.27 -16.80
N HIS A 137 -3.02 -3.46 -15.51
CA HIS A 137 -2.58 -4.64 -14.74
C HIS A 137 -3.78 -5.53 -14.37
N HIS A 138 -3.50 -6.69 -13.80
CA HIS A 138 -4.52 -7.69 -13.47
C HIS A 138 -4.72 -7.87 -11.97
N VAL A 139 -3.68 -7.66 -11.16
CA VAL A 139 -3.70 -7.85 -9.71
C VAL A 139 -2.86 -6.77 -9.03
N TYR A 140 -3.38 -6.24 -7.94
CA TYR A 140 -2.67 -5.31 -7.08
C TYR A 140 -2.05 -6.05 -5.89
N ILE A 141 -0.78 -5.74 -5.56
CA ILE A 141 -0.09 -6.31 -4.39
C ILE A 141 0.22 -5.21 -3.39
N SER A 142 -0.15 -5.41 -2.12
CA SER A 142 0.25 -4.56 -1.02
C SER A 142 0.99 -5.37 0.05
N ALA A 143 2.29 -5.15 0.19
CA ALA A 143 3.13 -5.83 1.16
C ALA A 143 3.52 -4.95 2.37
N SER A 144 2.84 -3.80 2.55
CA SER A 144 3.12 -2.86 3.63
C SER A 144 3.05 -3.51 5.01
N ILE A 145 3.99 -3.13 5.88
CA ILE A 145 4.05 -3.57 7.28
C ILE A 145 3.50 -2.44 8.15
N ASN A 146 2.60 -2.78 9.09
CA ASN A 146 1.96 -1.84 10.00
C ASN A 146 1.40 -0.60 9.26
N GLU A 147 0.73 -0.83 8.12
CA GLU A 147 0.11 0.24 7.35
C GLU A 147 -0.97 0.94 8.19
N PRO A 148 -0.85 2.23 8.48
CA PRO A 148 -1.85 2.92 9.30
C PRO A 148 -3.23 2.93 8.66
N ALA A 149 -3.32 3.36 7.42
CA ALA A 149 -4.49 3.34 6.55
C ALA A 149 -4.08 3.90 5.18
N GLY A 150 -3.27 3.16 4.46
CA GLY A 150 -2.78 3.58 3.14
C GLY A 150 -3.91 3.66 2.13
N MET A 151 -3.88 4.65 1.26
CA MET A 151 -4.88 4.77 0.19
C MET A 151 -4.53 3.90 -1.03
N HIS A 152 -3.29 3.51 -1.17
CA HIS A 152 -2.75 2.82 -2.35
C HIS A 152 -3.52 1.54 -2.74
N HIS A 153 -3.92 0.72 -1.78
CA HIS A 153 -4.70 -0.49 -2.06
C HIS A 153 -6.15 -0.17 -2.43
N ILE A 154 -6.75 0.90 -1.83
CA ILE A 154 -8.09 1.37 -2.19
C ILE A 154 -8.09 1.89 -3.64
N GLU A 155 -7.06 2.66 -4.02
CA GLU A 155 -6.87 3.16 -5.39
C GLU A 155 -6.74 2.02 -6.39
N GLY A 156 -5.98 0.97 -6.03
CA GLY A 156 -5.88 -0.26 -6.83
C GLY A 156 -7.23 -0.98 -6.99
N ALA A 157 -7.98 -1.15 -5.88
CA ALA A 157 -9.29 -1.78 -5.89
C ALA A 157 -10.32 -1.00 -6.73
N LEU A 158 -10.36 0.33 -6.60
CA LEU A 158 -11.23 1.19 -7.41
C LEU A 158 -10.90 1.12 -8.91
N CYS A 159 -9.63 0.88 -9.26
CA CYS A 159 -9.24 0.60 -10.64
C CYS A 159 -9.66 -0.80 -11.14
N GLY A 160 -10.37 -1.59 -10.32
CA GLY A 160 -10.89 -2.91 -10.67
C GLY A 160 -9.89 -4.05 -10.49
N LEU A 161 -8.82 -3.84 -9.70
CA LEU A 161 -7.81 -4.85 -9.45
C LEU A 161 -8.14 -5.67 -8.20
N PRO A 162 -8.22 -7.00 -8.27
CA PRO A 162 -8.21 -7.85 -7.09
C PRO A 162 -6.93 -7.63 -6.29
N LEU A 163 -7.03 -7.71 -4.95
CA LEU A 163 -5.95 -7.39 -4.03
C LEU A 163 -5.31 -8.65 -3.46
N ILE A 164 -3.99 -8.70 -3.49
CA ILE A 164 -3.16 -9.59 -2.66
C ILE A 164 -2.49 -8.71 -1.63
N TYR A 165 -2.68 -8.98 -0.35
CA TYR A 165 -2.16 -8.12 0.70
C TYR A 165 -1.50 -8.90 1.85
N ARG A 166 -0.55 -8.25 2.52
CA ARG A 166 0.03 -8.75 3.77
C ARG A 166 -0.98 -8.51 4.89
N ASN A 167 -1.24 -9.52 5.71
CA ASN A 167 -2.04 -9.35 6.93
C ASN A 167 -1.24 -8.52 7.95
N SER A 168 -1.30 -7.19 7.84
CA SER A 168 -0.55 -6.27 8.68
C SER A 168 -1.18 -4.87 8.71
N GLY A 169 -1.26 -4.28 9.91
CA GLY A 169 -1.85 -2.96 10.12
C GLY A 169 -3.32 -2.93 9.71
N ALA A 170 -3.71 -1.91 8.97
CA ALA A 170 -5.09 -1.70 8.52
C ALA A 170 -5.47 -2.49 7.25
N LEU A 171 -4.54 -3.18 6.60
CA LEU A 171 -4.83 -3.85 5.32
C LEU A 171 -6.00 -4.85 5.43
N PRO A 172 -6.10 -5.73 6.45
CA PRO A 172 -7.25 -6.62 6.58
C PRO A 172 -8.58 -5.87 6.67
N GLU A 173 -8.64 -4.80 7.47
CA GLU A 173 -9.85 -4.02 7.70
C GLU A 173 -10.37 -3.33 6.42
N TYR A 174 -9.48 -3.01 5.47
CA TYR A 174 -9.83 -2.36 4.22
C TYR A 174 -10.06 -3.32 3.05
N CYS A 175 -9.58 -4.57 3.16
CA CYS A 175 -9.55 -5.51 2.03
C CYS A 175 -10.54 -6.68 2.18
N GLU A 176 -11.25 -6.77 3.30
CA GLU A 176 -12.28 -7.80 3.56
C GLU A 176 -13.69 -7.39 3.14
#